data_70fdd72cd6da593ced2f6d8005466936
#
_entry.id   70fdd72cd6da593ced2f6d8005466936
#
_cell.length_a   1.000
_cell.length_b   1.000
_cell.length_c   1.000
_cell.angle_alpha   90.00
_cell.angle_beta   90.00
_cell.angle_gamma   90.00
#
_symmetry.space_group_name_H-M   'P 1'
#
loop_
_entity.id
_entity.type
_entity.pdbx_description
1 polymer ?
#
loop_
_entity_poly.entity_id
_entity_poly.type
_entity_poly.pdbx_seq_one_letter_code
_entity_poly.pdbx_strand_id
1 'polypeptide(L)'
;LPSIIATDLPNMNLGIVDNQGYEIELGWKDNVGEFRYSIDANVTFARNEIVYMDEVKSEFKYQNQTGGSTGRNRGLYKFIRLYNYDDFYTDENGVQRLNPDLPQPSATVYPGDCMYADLNKDGKVDGNDTMVYGFADRPEYMFGSNWKFSWKGFNLSLNWIAATNVDKMLEVEYRIPFTNSGNRGLLDYFYRDCWTTENPNGTLPRAAEKSEAWNSSPSTLWLRDASYIRLKSAQFGYTFGRNKFFDRLGINSLNVGFTGYNLLTFTNLTFQDPETVSNNDGVYPLVKTYNLTLNINF
;
A
#
# COMPACT_ATOMS: atom_id res chain seq x y z
N LEU A 1 25.63 20.61 -6.07
CA LEU A 1 26.30 21.93 -5.98
C LEU A 1 27.79 21.70 -5.90
N PRO A 2 28.63 22.55 -6.58
CA PRO A 2 30.06 22.49 -6.39
C PRO A 2 30.42 22.71 -4.91
N SER A 3 31.26 21.88 -4.35
CA SER A 3 31.71 21.96 -2.96
C SER A 3 32.43 23.27 -2.57
N ILE A 4 32.61 24.14 -3.54
CA ILE A 4 33.26 25.45 -3.39
C ILE A 4 32.30 26.52 -2.80
N ILE A 5 30.97 26.25 -2.80
CA ILE A 5 29.99 27.14 -2.21
C ILE A 5 29.78 26.71 -0.76
N ALA A 6 30.43 27.41 0.16
CA ALA A 6 30.41 27.12 1.61
C ALA A 6 29.11 27.56 2.33
N THR A 7 28.02 27.86 1.61
CA THR A 7 26.74 28.28 2.20
C THR A 7 25.61 27.42 1.66
N ASP A 8 24.68 27.07 2.55
CA ASP A 8 23.40 26.46 2.16
C ASP A 8 22.61 27.41 1.29
N LEU A 9 22.01 26.91 0.22
CA LEU A 9 21.10 27.71 -0.59
C LEU A 9 19.84 28.04 0.21
N PRO A 10 19.33 29.28 0.12
CA PRO A 10 18.09 29.63 0.78
C PRO A 10 16.93 28.78 0.22
N ASN A 11 16.04 28.35 1.11
CA ASN A 11 14.80 27.74 0.68
C ASN A 11 13.95 28.74 -0.10
N MET A 12 13.58 28.40 -1.31
CA MET A 12 12.75 29.23 -2.18
C MET A 12 11.45 28.48 -2.52
N ASN A 13 10.36 29.21 -2.64
CA ASN A 13 9.07 28.64 -3.06
C ASN A 13 8.96 28.75 -4.59
N LEU A 14 9.49 27.76 -5.30
CA LEU A 14 9.59 27.74 -6.77
C LEU A 14 8.64 26.73 -7.42
N GLY A 15 7.92 25.92 -6.63
CA GLY A 15 7.04 24.88 -7.17
C GLY A 15 5.62 25.36 -7.44
N ILE A 16 4.99 24.85 -8.51
CA ILE A 16 3.58 25.01 -8.80
C ILE A 16 2.97 23.62 -8.90
N VAL A 17 1.97 23.37 -8.07
CA VAL A 17 1.21 22.12 -8.07
C VAL A 17 -0.27 22.47 -8.18
N ASP A 18 -0.91 21.94 -9.20
CA ASP A 18 -2.35 22.01 -9.36
C ASP A 18 -2.99 20.81 -8.70
N ASN A 19 -4.14 21.00 -8.05
CA ASN A 19 -4.94 19.93 -7.50
C ASN A 19 -6.38 20.11 -7.96
N GLN A 20 -6.95 19.05 -8.52
CA GLN A 20 -8.33 19.04 -8.99
C GLN A 20 -9.03 17.74 -8.61
N GLY A 21 -10.35 17.83 -8.44
CA GLY A 21 -11.13 16.68 -8.04
C GLY A 21 -12.62 16.96 -8.05
N TYR A 22 -13.36 15.96 -7.63
CA TYR A 22 -14.81 16.04 -7.43
C TYR A 22 -15.23 15.17 -6.25
N GLU A 23 -16.39 15.50 -5.71
CA GLU A 23 -17.05 14.74 -4.68
C GLU A 23 -18.52 14.53 -5.07
N ILE A 24 -19.00 13.31 -4.89
CA ILE A 24 -20.38 12.93 -5.16
C ILE A 24 -20.92 12.22 -3.93
N GLU A 25 -22.05 12.69 -3.43
CA GLU A 25 -22.78 12.06 -2.35
C GLU A 25 -24.17 11.64 -2.83
N LEU A 26 -24.57 10.42 -2.51
CA LEU A 26 -25.87 9.85 -2.85
C LEU A 26 -26.47 9.21 -1.60
N GLY A 27 -27.72 9.50 -1.34
CA GLY A 27 -28.45 8.92 -0.23
C GLY A 27 -29.81 8.39 -0.69
N TRP A 28 -30.15 7.20 -0.22
CA TRP A 28 -31.47 6.62 -0.41
C TRP A 28 -32.04 6.14 0.92
N LYS A 29 -33.28 6.53 1.21
CA LYS A 29 -33.99 6.13 2.41
C LYS A 29 -35.44 5.78 2.07
N ASP A 30 -35.87 4.60 2.50
CA ASP A 30 -37.23 4.13 2.24
C ASP A 30 -37.69 3.15 3.33
N ASN A 31 -38.97 2.73 3.24
CA ASN A 31 -39.55 1.73 4.12
C ASN A 31 -40.50 0.80 3.37
N VAL A 32 -40.50 -0.47 3.74
CA VAL A 32 -41.46 -1.47 3.27
C VAL A 32 -42.13 -2.09 4.49
N GLY A 33 -43.35 -1.60 4.78
CA GLY A 33 -44.02 -1.93 6.03
C GLY A 33 -43.23 -1.45 7.26
N GLU A 34 -42.88 -2.40 8.14
CA GLU A 34 -42.08 -2.10 9.34
C GLU A 34 -40.56 -2.14 9.09
N PHE A 35 -40.13 -2.59 7.92
CA PHE A 35 -38.74 -2.59 7.55
C PHE A 35 -38.33 -1.22 7.01
N ARG A 36 -37.35 -0.59 7.64
CA ARG A 36 -36.79 0.70 7.24
C ARG A 36 -35.32 0.50 6.86
N TYR A 37 -34.90 1.18 5.79
CA TYR A 37 -33.51 1.16 5.39
C TYR A 37 -33.03 2.53 4.89
N SER A 38 -31.76 2.79 5.08
CA SER A 38 -31.05 3.88 4.41
C SER A 38 -29.68 3.41 3.96
N ILE A 39 -29.28 3.87 2.78
CA ILE A 39 -27.97 3.66 2.20
C ILE A 39 -27.46 5.02 1.76
N ASP A 40 -26.38 5.46 2.39
CA ASP A 40 -25.68 6.67 2.03
C ASP A 40 -24.31 6.26 1.48
N ALA A 41 -23.91 6.83 0.36
CA ALA A 41 -22.62 6.55 -0.28
C ALA A 41 -21.99 7.85 -0.78
N ASN A 42 -20.67 7.93 -0.66
CA ASN A 42 -19.89 9.02 -1.21
C ASN A 42 -18.67 8.51 -1.94
N VAL A 43 -18.25 9.24 -2.94
CA VAL A 43 -16.98 9.07 -3.63
C VAL A 43 -16.28 10.41 -3.75
N THR A 44 -15.03 10.44 -3.38
CA THR A 44 -14.14 11.59 -3.55
C THR A 44 -13.01 11.19 -4.48
N PHE A 45 -12.77 11.98 -5.51
CA PHE A 45 -11.60 11.88 -6.37
C PHE A 45 -10.79 13.16 -6.25
N ALA A 46 -9.49 13.05 -6.01
CA ALA A 46 -8.56 14.17 -6.04
C ALA A 46 -7.23 13.73 -6.64
N ARG A 47 -6.74 14.50 -7.60
CA ARG A 47 -5.43 14.31 -8.22
C ARG A 47 -4.69 15.63 -8.28
N ASN A 48 -3.46 15.61 -7.85
CA ASN A 48 -2.54 16.72 -8.02
C ASN A 48 -1.56 16.45 -9.16
N GLU A 49 -1.05 17.53 -9.74
CA GLU A 49 -0.05 17.50 -10.80
C GLU A 49 1.01 18.58 -10.54
N ILE A 50 2.27 18.18 -10.63
CA ILE A 50 3.40 19.14 -10.60
C ILE A 50 3.45 19.83 -11.95
N VAL A 51 2.93 21.06 -12.01
CA VAL A 51 2.96 21.89 -13.24
C VAL A 51 4.36 22.41 -13.48
N TYR A 52 5.03 22.82 -12.41
CA TYR A 52 6.40 23.30 -12.45
C TYR A 52 7.13 22.97 -11.14
N MET A 53 8.37 22.57 -11.26
CA MET A 53 9.32 22.48 -10.17
C MET A 53 10.73 22.76 -10.72
N ASP A 54 11.62 23.25 -9.87
CA ASP A 54 13.01 23.50 -10.24
C ASP A 54 13.82 22.19 -10.16
N GLU A 55 13.45 21.24 -11.04
CA GLU A 55 14.17 19.98 -11.17
C GLU A 55 15.21 20.04 -12.29
N VAL A 56 16.35 19.40 -12.07
CA VAL A 56 17.30 19.14 -13.14
C VAL A 56 16.62 18.15 -14.10
N LYS A 57 16.23 18.62 -15.28
CA LYS A 57 15.61 17.76 -16.28
C LYS A 57 16.57 16.65 -16.67
N SER A 58 16.13 15.43 -16.50
CA SER A 58 16.84 14.28 -17.04
C SER A 58 16.70 14.23 -18.56
N GLU A 59 17.72 13.69 -19.22
CA GLU A 59 17.64 13.32 -20.63
C GLU A 59 16.50 12.34 -20.89
N PHE A 60 16.20 11.50 -19.91
CA PHE A 60 15.17 10.46 -19.96
C PHE A 60 13.87 10.97 -19.34
N LYS A 61 12.82 11.13 -20.14
CA LYS A 61 11.52 11.63 -19.68
C LYS A 61 10.88 10.81 -18.57
N TYR A 62 11.16 9.52 -18.51
CA TYR A 62 10.61 8.62 -17.48
C TYR A 62 11.17 8.89 -16.07
N GLN A 63 12.22 9.69 -15.95
CA GLN A 63 12.80 10.11 -14.67
C GLN A 63 12.23 11.42 -14.15
N ASN A 64 11.59 12.23 -15.01
CA ASN A 64 11.10 13.54 -14.63
C ASN A 64 9.86 13.42 -13.74
N GLN A 65 9.75 14.29 -12.75
CA GLN A 65 8.61 14.36 -11.83
C GLN A 65 7.55 15.35 -12.33
N THR A 66 7.95 16.42 -13.04
CA THR A 66 7.05 17.41 -13.64
C THR A 66 6.07 16.73 -14.60
N GLY A 67 4.78 17.04 -14.49
CA GLY A 67 3.68 16.38 -15.19
C GLY A 67 3.11 15.16 -14.47
N GLY A 68 3.65 14.81 -13.30
CA GLY A 68 3.14 13.73 -12.45
C GLY A 68 2.62 14.23 -11.11
N SER A 69 1.95 13.36 -10.35
CA SER A 69 1.51 13.69 -9.00
C SER A 69 2.69 13.80 -8.03
N THR A 70 2.53 14.70 -7.04
CA THR A 70 3.45 14.74 -5.89
C THR A 70 3.37 13.43 -5.10
N GLY A 71 4.50 13.01 -4.54
CA GLY A 71 4.54 11.78 -3.73
C GLY A 71 4.58 10.47 -4.52
N ARG A 72 4.62 10.51 -5.85
CA ARG A 72 4.91 9.30 -6.64
C ARG A 72 6.30 8.76 -6.32
N ASN A 73 6.41 7.45 -6.43
CA ASN A 73 7.68 6.78 -6.22
C ASN A 73 8.65 7.09 -7.36
N ARG A 74 9.87 7.45 -7.01
CA ARG A 74 10.94 7.85 -7.93
C ARG A 74 12.19 7.01 -7.72
N GLY A 75 13.04 6.94 -8.75
CA GLY A 75 14.26 6.16 -8.71
C GLY A 75 14.00 4.65 -8.63
N LEU A 76 12.89 4.18 -9.26
CA LEU A 76 12.53 2.77 -9.27
C LEU A 76 13.06 2.07 -10.51
N TYR A 77 13.71 0.95 -10.29
CA TYR A 77 13.97 0.00 -11.37
C TYR A 77 12.70 -0.75 -11.76
N LYS A 78 12.54 -0.97 -13.06
CA LYS A 78 11.46 -1.84 -13.55
C LYS A 78 11.89 -3.29 -13.45
N PHE A 79 11.34 -4.02 -12.49
CA PHE A 79 11.58 -5.45 -12.35
C PHE A 79 10.99 -6.25 -13.52
N ILE A 80 11.75 -7.19 -14.05
CA ILE A 80 11.32 -8.11 -15.11
C ILE A 80 11.05 -9.49 -14.52
N ARG A 81 12.09 -10.11 -13.95
CA ARG A 81 12.08 -11.44 -13.34
C ARG A 81 13.35 -11.62 -12.48
N LEU A 82 13.49 -12.78 -11.91
CA LEU A 82 14.77 -13.19 -11.32
C LEU A 82 15.66 -13.81 -12.39
N TYR A 83 16.97 -13.64 -12.22
CA TYR A 83 17.95 -14.35 -13.04
C TYR A 83 17.88 -15.86 -12.78
N ASN A 84 17.96 -16.66 -13.84
CA ASN A 84 18.03 -18.12 -13.80
C ASN A 84 19.45 -18.58 -14.13
N TYR A 85 19.73 -19.85 -13.93
CA TYR A 85 21.03 -20.45 -14.33
C TYR A 85 21.32 -20.30 -15.83
N ASP A 86 20.31 -20.37 -16.69
CA ASP A 86 20.43 -20.23 -18.15
C ASP A 86 20.88 -18.82 -18.61
N ASP A 87 20.78 -17.84 -17.72
CA ASP A 87 21.26 -16.47 -17.97
C ASP A 87 22.78 -16.33 -17.81
N PHE A 88 23.44 -17.39 -17.34
CA PHE A 88 24.87 -17.39 -17.04
C PHE A 88 25.61 -18.45 -17.85
N TYR A 89 26.87 -18.19 -18.07
CA TYR A 89 27.80 -19.17 -18.64
C TYR A 89 29.01 -19.30 -17.72
N THR A 90 29.74 -20.38 -17.84
CA THR A 90 31.01 -20.60 -17.14
C THR A 90 32.18 -20.22 -18.07
N ASP A 91 33.02 -19.29 -17.66
CA ASP A 91 34.16 -18.87 -18.43
C ASP A 91 35.32 -19.94 -18.41
N GLU A 92 36.37 -19.69 -19.16
CA GLU A 92 37.51 -20.59 -19.27
C GLU A 92 38.22 -20.85 -17.93
N ASN A 93 38.03 -19.96 -16.94
CA ASN A 93 38.59 -20.07 -15.60
C ASN A 93 37.64 -20.76 -14.61
N GLY A 94 36.51 -21.27 -15.07
CA GLY A 94 35.47 -21.89 -14.22
C GLY A 94 34.63 -20.89 -13.44
N VAL A 95 34.65 -19.60 -13.78
CA VAL A 95 33.87 -18.56 -13.13
C VAL A 95 32.55 -18.38 -13.84
N GLN A 96 31.45 -18.39 -13.08
CA GLN A 96 30.11 -18.12 -13.59
C GLN A 96 29.94 -16.61 -13.90
N ARG A 97 29.54 -16.28 -15.12
CA ARG A 97 29.35 -14.92 -15.62
C ARG A 97 27.98 -14.77 -16.26
N LEU A 98 27.42 -13.56 -16.15
CA LEU A 98 26.20 -13.21 -16.85
C LEU A 98 26.44 -13.24 -18.37
N ASN A 99 25.48 -13.77 -19.13
CA ASN A 99 25.53 -13.81 -20.59
C ASN A 99 25.70 -12.37 -21.15
N PRO A 100 26.70 -12.13 -22.01
CA PRO A 100 26.96 -10.81 -22.59
C PRO A 100 25.83 -10.29 -23.49
N ASP A 101 24.92 -11.16 -23.97
CA ASP A 101 23.75 -10.77 -24.75
C ASP A 101 22.65 -10.13 -23.90
N LEU A 102 22.74 -10.23 -22.56
CA LEU A 102 21.82 -9.57 -21.64
C LEU A 102 22.37 -8.21 -21.22
N PRO A 103 21.48 -7.24 -20.91
CA PRO A 103 21.90 -5.97 -20.33
C PRO A 103 22.74 -6.19 -19.06
N GLN A 104 23.87 -5.53 -18.97
CA GLN A 104 24.85 -5.74 -17.90
C GLN A 104 24.54 -4.83 -16.71
N PRO A 105 24.19 -5.37 -15.53
CA PRO A 105 23.91 -4.59 -14.35
C PRO A 105 25.19 -3.93 -13.79
N SER A 106 25.01 -2.79 -13.12
CA SER A 106 26.12 -2.09 -12.44
C SER A 106 26.63 -2.84 -11.19
N ALA A 107 25.98 -3.93 -10.80
CA ALA A 107 26.36 -4.81 -9.70
C ALA A 107 26.68 -6.22 -10.20
N THR A 108 27.49 -6.97 -9.45
CA THR A 108 27.65 -8.40 -9.70
C THR A 108 26.38 -9.13 -9.30
N VAL A 109 25.83 -9.92 -10.21
CA VAL A 109 24.57 -10.66 -10.00
C VAL A 109 24.81 -12.16 -10.14
N TYR A 110 23.89 -12.92 -9.54
CA TYR A 110 23.89 -14.37 -9.50
C TYR A 110 22.49 -14.92 -9.79
N PRO A 111 22.32 -16.21 -10.09
CA PRO A 111 21.00 -16.84 -10.17
C PRO A 111 20.17 -16.54 -8.92
N GLY A 112 18.93 -16.14 -9.12
CA GLY A 112 18.03 -15.70 -8.06
C GLY A 112 18.10 -14.22 -7.70
N ASP A 113 19.00 -13.43 -8.31
CA ASP A 113 18.98 -11.97 -8.15
C ASP A 113 17.96 -11.31 -9.08
N CYS A 114 17.58 -10.07 -8.78
CA CYS A 114 16.64 -9.30 -9.59
C CYS A 114 17.21 -8.92 -10.94
N MET A 115 16.47 -9.18 -12.01
CA MET A 115 16.72 -8.63 -13.33
C MET A 115 15.84 -7.40 -13.53
N TYR A 116 16.47 -6.27 -13.82
CA TYR A 116 15.79 -5.01 -14.13
C TYR A 116 15.89 -4.66 -15.62
N ALA A 117 14.94 -3.85 -16.08
CA ALA A 117 14.90 -3.42 -17.47
C ALA A 117 15.96 -2.36 -17.76
N ASP A 118 16.64 -2.53 -18.89
CA ASP A 118 17.41 -1.49 -19.57
C ASP A 118 16.39 -0.59 -20.31
N LEU A 119 16.09 0.58 -19.74
CA LEU A 119 15.06 1.47 -20.25
C LEU A 119 15.56 2.37 -21.36
N ASN A 120 16.84 2.77 -21.32
CA ASN A 120 17.49 3.61 -22.32
C ASN A 120 18.09 2.80 -23.49
N LYS A 121 18.18 1.46 -23.33
CA LYS A 121 18.67 0.50 -24.33
C LYS A 121 20.15 0.71 -24.68
N ASP A 122 20.96 1.05 -23.70
CA ASP A 122 22.41 1.21 -23.90
C ASP A 122 23.20 -0.08 -23.61
N GLY A 123 22.51 -1.18 -23.25
CA GLY A 123 23.10 -2.48 -22.93
C GLY A 123 23.58 -2.58 -21.49
N LYS A 124 23.28 -1.59 -20.64
CA LYS A 124 23.58 -1.59 -19.20
C LYS A 124 22.32 -1.41 -18.40
N VAL A 125 22.41 -1.73 -17.12
CA VAL A 125 21.35 -1.40 -16.15
C VAL A 125 21.99 -0.63 -15.01
N ASP A 126 21.70 0.65 -14.95
CA ASP A 126 22.28 1.57 -13.97
C ASP A 126 21.26 2.64 -13.50
N GLY A 127 21.73 3.73 -12.88
CA GLY A 127 20.86 4.81 -12.42
C GLY A 127 20.04 5.49 -13.52
N ASN A 128 20.45 5.38 -14.79
CA ASN A 128 19.73 5.92 -15.94
C ASN A 128 18.45 5.12 -16.24
N ASP A 129 18.33 3.86 -15.76
CA ASP A 129 17.20 2.97 -15.96
C ASP A 129 16.18 3.03 -14.82
N THR A 130 16.33 4.00 -13.94
CA THR A 130 15.32 4.25 -12.90
C THR A 130 14.23 5.20 -13.39
N MET A 131 13.01 5.00 -12.94
CA MET A 131 11.85 5.75 -13.40
C MET A 131 11.01 6.27 -12.24
N VAL A 132 10.14 7.24 -12.55
CA VAL A 132 9.01 7.64 -11.71
C VAL A 132 7.82 6.76 -12.09
N TYR A 133 7.26 6.02 -11.14
CA TYR A 133 6.23 5.04 -11.43
C TYR A 133 5.20 4.90 -10.31
N GLY A 134 4.00 4.39 -10.68
CA GLY A 134 2.92 4.06 -9.77
C GLY A 134 2.13 5.28 -9.29
N PHE A 135 1.26 5.04 -8.34
CA PHE A 135 0.52 6.07 -7.63
C PHE A 135 1.31 6.57 -6.41
N ALA A 136 0.88 7.69 -5.86
CA ALA A 136 1.39 8.17 -4.58
C ALA A 136 0.91 7.26 -3.42
N ASP A 137 1.49 7.43 -2.24
CA ASP A 137 1.06 6.78 -1.00
C ASP A 137 -0.27 7.32 -0.45
N ARG A 138 -0.83 8.32 -1.12
CA ARG A 138 -2.15 8.90 -0.84
C ARG A 138 -3.12 8.51 -1.95
N PRO A 139 -4.28 7.94 -1.60
CA PRO A 139 -5.24 7.49 -2.59
C PRO A 139 -5.83 8.65 -3.39
N GLU A 140 -6.03 8.45 -4.69
CA GLU A 140 -6.76 9.40 -5.54
C GLU A 140 -8.27 9.24 -5.39
N TYR A 141 -8.75 8.00 -5.18
CA TYR A 141 -10.16 7.72 -4.93
C TYR A 141 -10.37 7.23 -3.50
N MET A 142 -11.34 7.85 -2.83
CA MET A 142 -11.86 7.39 -1.55
C MET A 142 -13.37 7.18 -1.65
N PHE A 143 -13.84 6.10 -1.04
CA PHE A 143 -15.25 5.74 -1.02
C PHE A 143 -15.69 5.53 0.43
N GLY A 144 -16.87 6.01 0.74
CA GLY A 144 -17.55 5.72 1.99
C GLY A 144 -18.97 5.24 1.72
N SER A 145 -19.48 4.31 2.53
CA SER A 145 -20.89 3.93 2.48
C SER A 145 -21.41 3.51 3.84
N ASN A 146 -22.55 4.07 4.20
CA ASN A 146 -23.25 3.77 5.45
C ASN A 146 -24.58 3.09 5.14
N TRP A 147 -24.78 1.90 5.63
CA TRP A 147 -26.01 1.13 5.46
C TRP A 147 -26.68 0.98 6.81
N LYS A 148 -27.95 1.33 6.90
CA LYS A 148 -28.74 1.21 8.13
C LYS A 148 -30.02 0.46 7.81
N PHE A 149 -30.32 -0.53 8.63
CA PHE A 149 -31.50 -1.35 8.52
C PHE A 149 -32.18 -1.40 9.89
N SER A 150 -33.49 -1.30 9.91
CA SER A 150 -34.29 -1.39 11.14
C SER A 150 -35.56 -2.18 10.87
N TRP A 151 -35.85 -3.15 11.73
CA TRP A 151 -37.03 -3.99 11.64
C TRP A 151 -37.44 -4.53 13.02
N LYS A 152 -38.65 -4.23 13.45
CA LYS A 152 -39.25 -4.76 14.71
C LYS A 152 -38.33 -4.72 15.94
N GLY A 153 -37.64 -3.61 16.12
CA GLY A 153 -36.68 -3.43 17.23
C GLY A 153 -35.24 -3.85 16.90
N PHE A 154 -35.03 -4.65 15.89
CA PHE A 154 -33.67 -4.94 15.38
C PHE A 154 -33.10 -3.76 14.61
N ASN A 155 -31.85 -3.46 14.83
CA ASN A 155 -31.09 -2.43 14.13
C ASN A 155 -29.76 -3.01 13.66
N LEU A 156 -29.42 -2.78 12.40
CA LEU A 156 -28.13 -3.12 11.84
C LEU A 156 -27.55 -1.87 11.15
N SER A 157 -26.33 -1.53 11.48
CA SER A 157 -25.58 -0.45 10.82
C SER A 157 -24.24 -0.97 10.35
N LEU A 158 -23.90 -0.71 9.10
CA LEU A 158 -22.63 -1.09 8.48
C LEU A 158 -21.97 0.15 7.92
N ASN A 159 -20.70 0.36 8.25
CA ASN A 159 -19.88 1.41 7.67
C ASN A 159 -18.77 0.78 6.85
N TRP A 160 -18.76 1.08 5.57
CA TRP A 160 -17.76 0.65 4.61
C TRP A 160 -16.91 1.83 4.18
N ILE A 161 -15.61 1.58 4.04
CA ILE A 161 -14.67 2.50 3.43
C ILE A 161 -13.84 1.75 2.39
N ALA A 162 -13.42 2.46 1.36
CA ALA A 162 -12.50 1.93 0.37
C ALA A 162 -11.60 3.04 -0.16
N ALA A 163 -10.42 2.65 -0.63
CA ALA A 163 -9.50 3.53 -1.32
C ALA A 163 -8.85 2.79 -2.49
N THR A 164 -8.55 3.53 -3.56
CA THR A 164 -7.86 2.97 -4.74
C THR A 164 -6.99 4.04 -5.41
N ASN A 165 -6.17 3.63 -6.36
CA ASN A 165 -5.11 4.44 -6.94
C ASN A 165 -4.13 4.91 -5.85
N VAL A 166 -3.61 3.97 -5.10
CA VAL A 166 -2.65 4.17 -4.02
C VAL A 166 -1.63 3.04 -4.03
N ASP A 167 -0.35 3.38 -4.05
CA ASP A 167 0.73 2.42 -4.00
C ASP A 167 1.58 2.64 -2.76
N LYS A 168 2.13 1.56 -2.24
CA LYS A 168 3.09 1.59 -1.14
C LYS A 168 4.38 0.87 -1.52
N MET A 169 5.48 1.55 -1.30
CA MET A 169 6.78 0.90 -1.28
C MET A 169 6.88 0.07 0.00
N LEU A 170 7.22 -1.21 -0.12
CA LEU A 170 7.48 -2.03 1.05
C LEU A 170 8.62 -1.45 1.87
N GLU A 171 8.46 -1.41 3.18
CA GLU A 171 9.49 -0.99 4.13
C GLU A 171 10.74 -1.88 3.99
N VAL A 172 11.87 -1.35 4.42
CA VAL A 172 13.16 -2.03 4.33
C VAL A 172 13.12 -3.43 4.96
N GLU A 173 12.42 -3.57 6.08
CA GLU A 173 12.28 -4.81 6.83
C GLU A 173 11.55 -5.91 6.06
N TYR A 174 10.68 -5.53 5.14
CA TYR A 174 9.92 -6.48 4.33
C TYR A 174 10.66 -6.90 3.06
N ARG A 175 11.63 -6.14 2.60
CA ARG A 175 12.35 -6.41 1.33
C ARG A 175 13.80 -6.81 1.49
N ILE A 176 14.41 -6.59 2.66
CA ILE A 176 15.80 -6.93 2.92
C ILE A 176 15.87 -8.03 3.99
N PRO A 177 16.25 -9.24 3.61
CA PRO A 177 16.58 -10.29 4.57
C PRO A 177 17.72 -9.88 5.50
N PHE A 178 17.69 -10.31 6.76
CA PHE A 178 18.77 -10.16 7.71
C PHE A 178 19.27 -8.72 7.90
N THR A 179 18.33 -7.75 7.89
CA THR A 179 18.66 -6.33 8.12
C THR A 179 19.32 -6.10 9.49
N ASN A 180 19.86 -4.90 9.69
CA ASN A 180 20.53 -4.50 10.92
C ASN A 180 21.71 -5.42 11.29
N SER A 181 22.62 -5.60 10.32
CA SER A 181 23.84 -6.42 10.47
C SER A 181 23.56 -7.87 10.90
N GLY A 182 22.47 -8.46 10.38
CA GLY A 182 22.07 -9.84 10.68
C GLY A 182 21.26 -10.00 11.98
N ASN A 183 21.00 -8.93 12.71
CA ASN A 183 20.21 -8.99 13.95
C ASN A 183 18.70 -9.19 13.74
N ARG A 184 18.20 -8.98 12.51
CA ARG A 184 16.83 -9.30 12.12
C ARG A 184 16.81 -10.59 11.30
N GLY A 185 15.81 -11.42 11.53
CA GLY A 185 15.64 -12.69 10.82
C GLY A 185 15.04 -12.52 9.43
N LEU A 186 14.77 -13.63 8.80
CA LEU A 186 14.02 -13.73 7.56
C LEU A 186 12.53 -13.81 7.89
N LEU A 187 11.73 -12.97 7.26
CA LEU A 187 10.27 -13.02 7.41
C LEU A 187 9.70 -14.27 6.74
N ASP A 188 8.67 -14.86 7.31
CA ASP A 188 8.07 -16.12 6.85
C ASP A 188 7.60 -16.03 5.38
N TYR A 189 6.97 -14.91 4.97
CA TYR A 189 6.55 -14.72 3.59
C TYR A 189 7.72 -14.72 2.59
N PHE A 190 8.86 -14.13 3.01
CA PHE A 190 10.06 -14.08 2.18
C PHE A 190 10.69 -15.48 2.09
N TYR A 191 10.80 -16.18 3.22
CA TYR A 191 11.34 -17.53 3.29
C TYR A 191 10.58 -18.52 2.41
N ARG A 192 9.25 -18.42 2.38
CA ARG A 192 8.40 -19.34 1.60
C ARG A 192 8.49 -19.15 0.10
N ASP A 193 8.80 -17.94 -0.35
CA ASP A 193 8.71 -17.57 -1.75
C ASP A 193 10.02 -17.04 -2.34
N CYS A 194 11.11 -17.03 -1.56
CA CYS A 194 12.42 -16.64 -2.09
C CYS A 194 12.96 -17.72 -3.03
N TRP A 195 13.70 -17.25 -4.01
CA TRP A 195 14.44 -18.11 -4.91
C TRP A 195 15.51 -18.89 -4.14
N THR A 196 15.58 -20.19 -4.36
CA THR A 196 16.65 -21.09 -3.90
C THR A 196 16.89 -22.13 -4.97
N THR A 197 17.99 -22.88 -4.85
CA THR A 197 18.27 -24.03 -5.73
C THR A 197 17.17 -25.09 -5.70
N GLU A 198 16.45 -25.19 -4.58
CA GLU A 198 15.34 -26.12 -4.37
C GLU A 198 14.00 -25.51 -4.76
N ASN A 199 13.90 -24.16 -4.80
CA ASN A 199 12.74 -23.40 -5.24
C ASN A 199 13.11 -22.39 -6.36
N PRO A 200 13.48 -22.85 -7.56
CA PRO A 200 13.90 -21.98 -8.65
C PRO A 200 12.74 -21.13 -9.24
N ASN A 201 11.52 -21.43 -8.87
CA ASN A 201 10.30 -20.68 -9.27
C ASN A 201 9.85 -19.67 -8.21
N GLY A 202 10.63 -19.44 -7.16
CA GLY A 202 10.35 -18.41 -6.18
C GLY A 202 10.18 -17.04 -6.84
N THR A 203 9.26 -16.21 -6.35
CA THR A 203 8.97 -14.88 -6.91
C THR A 203 9.78 -13.77 -6.25
N LEU A 204 10.38 -14.05 -5.09
CA LEU A 204 11.25 -13.14 -4.37
C LEU A 204 12.72 -13.48 -4.59
N PRO A 205 13.62 -12.50 -4.57
CA PRO A 205 15.03 -12.75 -4.82
C PRO A 205 15.65 -13.68 -3.75
N ARG A 206 16.79 -14.25 -4.08
CA ARG A 206 17.55 -15.06 -3.12
C ARG A 206 17.82 -14.28 -1.84
N ALA A 207 17.75 -14.95 -0.71
CA ALA A 207 18.13 -14.38 0.57
C ALA A 207 19.66 -14.45 0.75
N ALA A 208 20.28 -13.31 1.07
CA ALA A 208 21.70 -13.22 1.36
C ALA A 208 21.95 -12.65 2.76
N GLU A 209 22.99 -13.11 3.43
CA GLU A 209 23.34 -12.67 4.80
C GLU A 209 23.67 -11.17 4.85
N LYS A 210 24.31 -10.66 3.82
CA LYS A 210 24.50 -9.21 3.63
C LYS A 210 23.45 -8.73 2.66
N SER A 211 22.79 -7.64 3.01
CA SER A 211 21.82 -7.03 2.13
C SER A 211 22.43 -6.83 0.74
N GLU A 212 22.00 -7.60 -0.21
CA GLU A 212 22.32 -7.36 -1.60
C GLU A 212 21.63 -6.05 -1.99
N ALA A 213 22.41 -4.97 -2.06
CA ALA A 213 21.90 -3.64 -2.37
C ALA A 213 21.12 -3.64 -3.69
N TRP A 214 21.54 -4.51 -4.63
CA TRP A 214 20.87 -4.68 -5.90
C TRP A 214 19.44 -5.21 -5.75
N ASN A 215 19.25 -6.33 -5.06
CA ASN A 215 17.94 -6.96 -4.86
C ASN A 215 16.97 -6.10 -4.03
N SER A 216 17.50 -5.30 -3.12
CA SER A 216 16.73 -4.42 -2.26
C SER A 216 16.49 -3.02 -2.84
N SER A 217 17.05 -2.74 -4.01
CA SER A 217 16.85 -1.45 -4.68
C SER A 217 15.35 -1.14 -4.87
N PRO A 218 14.96 0.12 -4.71
CA PRO A 218 13.60 0.54 -5.05
C PRO A 218 13.23 0.06 -6.45
N SER A 219 12.16 -0.69 -6.57
CA SER A 219 11.75 -1.29 -7.84
C SER A 219 10.26 -1.60 -7.84
N THR A 220 9.74 -1.92 -9.02
CA THR A 220 8.34 -2.34 -9.15
C THR A 220 8.04 -3.67 -8.45
N LEU A 221 9.08 -4.48 -8.14
CA LEU A 221 8.92 -5.68 -7.31
C LEU A 221 8.43 -5.33 -5.91
N TRP A 222 8.91 -4.22 -5.34
CA TRP A 222 8.65 -3.82 -3.97
C TRP A 222 7.54 -2.78 -3.84
N LEU A 223 7.09 -2.22 -4.97
CA LEU A 223 5.92 -1.35 -5.02
C LEU A 223 4.65 -2.20 -5.05
N ARG A 224 3.75 -2.00 -4.11
CA ARG A 224 2.53 -2.79 -3.95
C ARG A 224 1.30 -1.91 -4.07
N ASP A 225 0.29 -2.41 -4.78
CA ASP A 225 -1.05 -1.83 -4.76
C ASP A 225 -1.61 -1.93 -3.33
N ALA A 226 -1.87 -0.77 -2.73
CA ALA A 226 -2.43 -0.63 -1.40
C ALA A 226 -3.93 -0.30 -1.41
N SER A 227 -4.60 -0.52 -2.54
CA SER A 227 -6.06 -0.41 -2.63
C SER A 227 -6.74 -1.39 -1.69
N TYR A 228 -7.86 -0.97 -1.09
CA TYR A 228 -8.60 -1.80 -0.16
C TYR A 228 -10.08 -1.47 -0.10
N ILE A 229 -10.86 -2.43 0.41
CA ILE A 229 -12.23 -2.26 0.87
C ILE A 229 -12.30 -2.79 2.29
N ARG A 230 -12.88 -2.00 3.23
CA ARG A 230 -12.95 -2.37 4.64
C ARG A 230 -14.34 -2.16 5.21
N LEU A 231 -14.84 -3.18 5.94
CA LEU A 231 -15.94 -3.01 6.87
C LEU A 231 -15.38 -2.39 8.16
N LYS A 232 -15.44 -1.05 8.22
CA LYS A 232 -14.86 -0.24 9.30
C LYS A 232 -15.59 -0.47 10.61
N SER A 233 -16.93 -0.53 10.55
CA SER A 233 -17.73 -0.92 11.69
C SER A 233 -18.99 -1.65 11.27
N ALA A 234 -19.43 -2.58 12.12
CA ALA A 234 -20.74 -3.19 12.05
C ALA A 234 -21.36 -3.16 13.45
N GLN A 235 -22.56 -2.62 13.54
CA GLN A 235 -23.33 -2.55 14.76
C GLN A 235 -24.64 -3.29 14.56
N PHE A 236 -24.90 -4.26 15.41
CA PHE A 236 -26.17 -4.96 15.48
C PHE A 236 -26.75 -4.76 16.87
N GLY A 237 -28.03 -4.43 16.96
CA GLY A 237 -28.69 -4.20 18.24
C GLY A 237 -30.18 -4.55 18.21
N TYR A 238 -30.70 -4.73 19.39
CA TYR A 238 -32.15 -4.89 19.62
C TYR A 238 -32.63 -3.92 20.69
N THR A 239 -33.67 -3.21 20.37
CA THR A 239 -34.36 -2.27 21.28
C THR A 239 -35.66 -2.89 21.78
N PHE A 240 -35.66 -3.23 23.04
CA PHE A 240 -36.87 -3.62 23.75
C PHE A 240 -37.68 -2.37 24.06
N GLY A 241 -38.86 -2.29 23.50
CA GLY A 241 -39.81 -1.22 23.80
C GLY A 241 -40.50 -1.42 25.16
N ARG A 242 -41.28 -0.43 25.52
CA ARG A 242 -42.04 -0.40 26.75
C ARG A 242 -42.93 -1.63 26.90
N ASN A 243 -42.89 -2.27 28.07
CA ASN A 243 -43.72 -3.41 28.42
C ASN A 243 -44.05 -3.41 29.93
N LYS A 244 -45.01 -4.21 30.37
CA LYS A 244 -45.45 -4.27 31.78
C LYS A 244 -44.33 -4.54 32.80
N PHE A 245 -43.26 -5.25 32.40
CA PHE A 245 -42.12 -5.52 33.27
C PHE A 245 -41.23 -4.27 33.40
N PHE A 246 -40.94 -3.60 32.31
CA PHE A 246 -40.17 -2.36 32.31
C PHE A 246 -40.92 -1.21 33.01
N ASP A 247 -42.24 -1.12 32.84
CA ASP A 247 -43.04 -0.12 33.55
C ASP A 247 -42.93 -0.21 35.08
N ARG A 248 -42.82 -1.43 35.63
CA ARG A 248 -42.65 -1.63 37.08
C ARG A 248 -41.28 -1.16 37.57
N LEU A 249 -40.28 -1.15 36.69
CA LEU A 249 -38.90 -0.74 36.98
C LEU A 249 -38.62 0.74 36.61
N GLY A 250 -39.63 1.45 36.09
CA GLY A 250 -39.46 2.81 35.59
C GLY A 250 -38.62 2.89 34.31
N ILE A 251 -38.45 1.78 33.58
CA ILE A 251 -37.64 1.70 32.36
C ILE A 251 -38.54 1.97 31.15
N ASN A 252 -38.21 3.00 30.37
CA ASN A 252 -38.91 3.32 29.13
C ASN A 252 -38.43 2.44 27.96
N SER A 253 -37.12 2.18 27.87
CA SER A 253 -36.55 1.29 26.86
C SER A 253 -35.22 0.71 27.29
N LEU A 254 -34.90 -0.47 26.78
CA LEU A 254 -33.63 -1.14 26.92
C LEU A 254 -33.05 -1.44 25.53
N ASN A 255 -31.87 -0.96 25.25
CA ASN A 255 -31.16 -1.32 24.02
C ASN A 255 -29.93 -2.19 24.36
N VAL A 256 -29.84 -3.33 23.71
CA VAL A 256 -28.68 -4.24 23.76
C VAL A 256 -28.03 -4.21 22.38
N GLY A 257 -26.78 -3.86 22.32
CA GLY A 257 -26.02 -3.73 21.07
C GLY A 257 -24.68 -4.43 21.11
N PHE A 258 -24.28 -4.93 19.97
CA PHE A 258 -22.96 -5.47 19.72
C PHE A 258 -22.32 -4.67 18.57
N THR A 259 -21.11 -4.16 18.77
CA THR A 259 -20.38 -3.38 17.77
C THR A 259 -19.02 -3.98 17.55
N GLY A 260 -18.69 -4.22 16.30
CA GLY A 260 -17.34 -4.62 15.89
C GLY A 260 -16.69 -3.56 15.01
N TYR A 261 -15.39 -3.38 15.17
CA TYR A 261 -14.58 -2.48 14.35
C TYR A 261 -13.50 -3.22 13.59
N ASN A 262 -13.17 -2.73 12.38
CA ASN A 262 -12.14 -3.28 11.49
C ASN A 262 -12.32 -4.77 11.19
N LEU A 263 -13.58 -5.20 10.98
CA LEU A 263 -13.96 -6.61 10.95
C LEU A 263 -13.42 -7.35 9.73
N LEU A 264 -13.52 -6.73 8.56
CA LEU A 264 -13.12 -7.31 7.29
C LEU A 264 -12.31 -6.28 6.50
N THR A 265 -11.21 -6.73 5.92
CA THR A 265 -10.40 -5.92 4.99
C THR A 265 -10.05 -6.79 3.80
N PHE A 266 -10.37 -6.30 2.60
CA PHE A 266 -10.01 -6.91 1.33
C PHE A 266 -8.95 -6.03 0.69
N THR A 267 -7.74 -6.55 0.50
CA THR A 267 -6.60 -5.84 -0.07
C THR A 267 -5.60 -6.85 -0.63
N ASN A 268 -4.80 -6.42 -1.60
CA ASN A 268 -3.66 -7.18 -2.09
C ASN A 268 -2.41 -7.05 -1.20
N LEU A 269 -2.45 -6.13 -0.24
CA LEU A 269 -1.37 -5.92 0.71
C LEU A 269 -1.53 -6.88 1.91
N THR A 270 -0.84 -8.02 1.88
CA THR A 270 -1.11 -9.14 2.80
C THR A 270 -0.44 -9.03 4.17
N PHE A 271 0.58 -8.21 4.33
CA PHE A 271 1.40 -8.13 5.57
C PHE A 271 1.51 -6.75 6.19
N GLN A 272 0.91 -5.74 5.57
CA GLN A 272 0.77 -4.40 6.15
C GLN A 272 -0.68 -3.95 6.08
N ASP A 273 -1.09 -3.09 6.99
CA ASP A 273 -2.39 -2.45 6.89
C ASP A 273 -2.36 -1.37 5.79
N PRO A 274 -3.30 -1.38 4.83
CA PRO A 274 -3.31 -0.42 3.73
C PRO A 274 -3.55 1.04 4.17
N GLU A 275 -4.16 1.28 5.33
CA GLU A 275 -4.37 2.63 5.87
C GLU A 275 -3.15 3.17 6.62
N THR A 276 -2.18 2.32 6.97
CA THR A 276 -1.01 2.81 7.70
C THR A 276 -0.09 3.61 6.80
N VAL A 277 0.20 4.82 7.22
CA VAL A 277 1.28 5.64 6.65
C VAL A 277 2.47 5.48 7.60
N SER A 278 3.45 4.70 7.22
CA SER A 278 4.65 4.54 8.02
C SER A 278 5.87 4.77 7.14
N ASN A 279 6.76 5.59 7.65
CA ASN A 279 8.13 5.74 7.17
C ASN A 279 9.12 5.11 8.14
N ASN A 280 8.65 4.29 9.09
CA ASN A 280 9.47 3.73 10.17
C ASN A 280 9.14 2.26 10.43
N ASP A 281 10.09 1.58 11.00
CA ASP A 281 10.29 0.19 11.39
C ASP A 281 9.12 -0.54 12.06
N GLY A 282 8.01 -0.67 11.38
CA GLY A 282 6.87 -1.45 11.84
C GLY A 282 5.83 -0.63 12.59
N VAL A 283 4.63 -0.68 12.07
CA VAL A 283 3.43 -0.10 12.69
C VAL A 283 2.68 -1.20 13.41
N TYR A 284 2.17 -0.88 14.58
CA TYR A 284 1.31 -1.81 15.31
C TYR A 284 0.09 -2.18 14.45
N PRO A 285 -0.19 -3.47 14.24
CA PRO A 285 -1.30 -3.90 13.39
C PRO A 285 -2.63 -3.34 13.88
N LEU A 286 -3.48 -2.92 12.95
CA LEU A 286 -4.82 -2.47 13.27
C LEU A 286 -5.63 -3.61 13.88
N VAL A 287 -6.10 -3.42 15.11
CA VAL A 287 -6.81 -4.47 15.84
C VAL A 287 -8.29 -4.49 15.50
N LYS A 288 -8.87 -5.69 15.54
CA LYS A 288 -10.32 -5.88 15.57
C LYS A 288 -10.81 -5.67 17.00
N THR A 289 -11.83 -4.85 17.15
CA THR A 289 -12.41 -4.57 18.47
C THR A 289 -13.87 -4.97 18.50
N TYR A 290 -14.32 -5.56 19.60
CA TYR A 290 -15.69 -5.98 19.79
C TYR A 290 -16.21 -5.38 21.10
N ASN A 291 -17.36 -4.72 21.04
CA ASN A 291 -17.99 -4.07 22.18
C ASN A 291 -19.42 -4.59 22.37
N LEU A 292 -19.78 -4.86 23.62
CA LEU A 292 -21.16 -5.07 24.03
C LEU A 292 -21.67 -3.78 24.70
N THR A 293 -22.81 -3.29 24.25
CA THR A 293 -23.42 -2.05 24.74
C THR A 293 -24.78 -2.34 25.34
N LEU A 294 -25.02 -1.78 26.50
CA LEU A 294 -26.31 -1.81 27.19
C LEU A 294 -26.72 -0.38 27.52
N ASN A 295 -27.82 0.09 26.91
CA ASN A 295 -28.38 1.42 27.18
C ASN A 295 -29.75 1.26 27.81
N ILE A 296 -29.95 1.87 28.97
CA ILE A 296 -31.22 1.86 29.73
C ILE A 296 -31.71 3.28 29.81
N ASN A 297 -32.94 3.51 29.33
CA ASN A 297 -33.63 4.80 29.46
C ASN A 297 -34.76 4.65 30.48
N PHE A 298 -34.74 5.54 31.45
CA PHE A 298 -35.75 5.63 32.53
C PHE A 298 -36.79 6.69 32.24
#